data_4a1c5520ba5970e2962b48dfd03c6c3a
#
_entry.id   4a1c5520ba5970e2962b48dfd03c6c3a
#
_cell.length_a   1.000
_cell.length_b   1.000
_cell.length_c   1.000
_cell.angle_alpha   90.00
_cell.angle_beta   90.00
_cell.angle_gamma   90.00
#
_symmetry.space_group_name_H-M   'P 1'
#
loop_
_entity.id
_entity.type
_entity.pdbx_description
1 polymer ?
#
loop_
_entity_poly.entity_id
_entity_poly.type
_entity_poly.pdbx_seq_one_letter_code
_entity_poly.pdbx_strand_id
1 'polypeptide(L)'
;MTTESALADGVREALSVDAEAFAERAAEEAEIVKQELRDGSFDNHQSIVGFEYEFYAVGDGRWSEESRAGEYALMRVPRRMLELMGFEKELGLHNAEMSTSPQPLSDHGLRAQLAEVRARLEAAENTAGVEGMRLVSDGLWTIPPAGETAREYLTDSAEVDGVTVAVNMSDSVRYHAMANADPDGTDRDGPDDARSADARVELSAPGVSLAAETVMPESLITSIQPHYQVAHAETLPRHFRYALRIAGPLLALGVNSPFFPPELYDDDWDGERVLDEGATENRIHVFESVLNARTDADKVRFPREFHDVETAVDRIAADETLIPMPDPGGSDRFDDAFGTFRTKHGSYWRWVRPVFEGASRSSANARIEFRPIPGQPTVRDSIAFQAAFAGLMQALAQREHPVIGLDWETARDNFYAAVADGLDAELAWVGRDGQRTTDTDALYDDLLDHAEAGLRTAGCADDEAAEWIAPLRWRVANRTTPASWKRDRVRDRLDDGDDFETAVVDTQREYIRQQAETLVDGGFSAWTGGD
;
A
#
# COMPACT_ATOMS: atom_id res chain seq x y z
N MET A 1 -27.22 18.01 -13.81
CA MET A 1 -26.65 16.64 -13.72
C MET A 1 -26.19 16.50 -12.29
N THR A 2 -26.62 15.48 -11.56
CA THR A 2 -26.08 15.21 -10.22
C THR A 2 -24.66 14.64 -10.36
N THR A 3 -23.86 14.71 -9.32
CA THR A 3 -22.49 14.13 -9.32
C THR A 3 -22.52 12.63 -9.64
N GLU A 4 -23.52 11.91 -9.14
CA GLU A 4 -23.73 10.48 -9.38
C GLU A 4 -24.05 10.17 -10.84
N SER A 5 -24.89 10.99 -11.50
CA SER A 5 -25.19 10.82 -12.93
C SER A 5 -23.96 11.07 -13.81
N ALA A 6 -23.07 12.01 -13.41
CA ALA A 6 -21.81 12.24 -14.12
C ALA A 6 -20.83 11.06 -13.96
N LEU A 7 -20.80 10.44 -12.77
CA LEU A 7 -20.01 9.24 -12.51
C LEU A 7 -20.52 8.05 -13.37
N ALA A 8 -21.83 7.81 -13.39
CA ALA A 8 -22.43 6.76 -14.21
C ALA A 8 -22.17 6.96 -15.72
N ASP A 9 -22.19 8.22 -16.21
CA ASP A 9 -21.80 8.54 -17.58
C ASP A 9 -20.34 8.19 -17.87
N GLY A 10 -19.41 8.54 -16.97
CA GLY A 10 -18.00 8.21 -17.09
C GLY A 10 -17.73 6.70 -17.07
N VAL A 11 -18.46 5.95 -16.23
CA VAL A 11 -18.37 4.48 -16.19
C VAL A 11 -18.82 3.88 -17.52
N ARG A 12 -19.98 4.32 -18.07
CA ARG A 12 -20.43 3.85 -19.38
C ARG A 12 -19.46 4.19 -20.51
N GLU A 13 -18.85 5.38 -20.47
CA GLU A 13 -17.81 5.77 -21.41
C GLU A 13 -16.61 4.83 -21.32
N ALA A 14 -16.10 4.55 -20.13
CA ALA A 14 -14.99 3.61 -19.92
C ALA A 14 -15.32 2.20 -20.44
N LEU A 15 -16.52 1.69 -20.14
CA LEU A 15 -16.98 0.38 -20.61
C LEU A 15 -17.22 0.31 -22.12
N SER A 16 -17.36 1.44 -22.81
CA SER A 16 -17.50 1.51 -24.26
C SER A 16 -16.18 1.53 -25.02
N VAL A 17 -15.05 1.64 -24.32
CA VAL A 17 -13.72 1.64 -24.95
C VAL A 17 -13.40 0.24 -25.46
N ASP A 18 -12.95 0.15 -26.70
CA ASP A 18 -12.51 -1.11 -27.30
C ASP A 18 -11.22 -1.60 -26.63
N ALA A 19 -11.30 -2.74 -25.94
CA ALA A 19 -10.20 -3.29 -25.16
C ALA A 19 -9.03 -3.77 -26.03
N GLU A 20 -9.32 -4.30 -27.24
CA GLU A 20 -8.29 -4.76 -28.19
C GLU A 20 -7.50 -3.54 -28.75
N ALA A 21 -8.22 -2.53 -29.23
CA ALA A 21 -7.61 -1.28 -29.69
C ALA A 21 -6.83 -0.55 -28.59
N PHE A 22 -7.30 -0.58 -27.35
CA PHE A 22 -6.58 -0.03 -26.20
C PHE A 22 -5.27 -0.80 -25.93
N ALA A 23 -5.31 -2.13 -25.98
CA ALA A 23 -4.13 -2.97 -25.75
C ALA A 23 -3.10 -2.81 -26.89
N GLU A 24 -3.54 -2.75 -28.15
CA GLU A 24 -2.68 -2.49 -29.31
C GLU A 24 -1.97 -1.13 -29.17
N ARG A 25 -2.72 -0.07 -28.83
CA ARG A 25 -2.15 1.26 -28.63
C ARG A 25 -1.15 1.29 -27.47
N ALA A 26 -1.46 0.63 -26.34
CA ALA A 26 -0.51 0.53 -25.23
C ALA A 26 0.79 -0.19 -25.63
N ALA A 27 0.71 -1.20 -26.51
CA ALA A 27 1.88 -1.89 -27.04
C ALA A 27 2.69 -1.02 -28.00
N GLU A 28 2.04 -0.22 -28.87
CA GLU A 28 2.72 0.76 -29.72
C GLU A 28 3.43 1.84 -28.89
N GLU A 29 2.76 2.36 -27.85
CA GLU A 29 3.31 3.35 -26.94
C GLU A 29 4.46 2.79 -26.08
N ALA A 30 4.46 1.49 -25.76
CA ALA A 30 5.59 0.81 -25.12
C ALA A 30 6.86 0.90 -25.95
N GLU A 31 6.79 0.88 -27.28
CA GLU A 31 7.96 1.09 -28.16
C GLU A 31 8.49 2.53 -28.03
N ILE A 32 7.62 3.53 -27.80
CA ILE A 32 8.04 4.91 -27.53
C ILE A 32 8.83 4.93 -26.21
N VAL A 33 8.31 4.30 -25.14
CA VAL A 33 9.02 4.22 -23.84
C VAL A 33 10.39 3.55 -24.00
N LYS A 34 10.47 2.43 -24.74
CA LYS A 34 11.76 1.77 -25.00
C LYS A 34 12.73 2.66 -25.81
N GLN A 35 12.23 3.41 -26.78
CA GLN A 35 13.08 4.35 -27.53
C GLN A 35 13.60 5.45 -26.61
N GLU A 36 12.75 6.03 -25.74
CA GLU A 36 13.17 7.04 -24.77
C GLU A 36 14.16 6.47 -23.72
N LEU A 37 14.05 5.18 -23.37
CA LEU A 37 15.05 4.49 -22.54
C LEU A 37 16.41 4.40 -23.24
N ARG A 38 16.44 4.02 -24.53
CA ARG A 38 17.66 3.95 -25.33
C ARG A 38 18.29 5.32 -25.54
N ASP A 39 17.49 6.38 -25.64
CA ASP A 39 17.92 7.76 -25.78
C ASP A 39 18.41 8.38 -24.46
N GLY A 40 18.29 7.65 -23.33
CA GLY A 40 18.69 8.09 -22.01
C GLY A 40 17.78 9.14 -21.39
N SER A 41 16.53 9.28 -21.87
CA SER A 41 15.58 10.28 -21.36
C SER A 41 15.17 10.04 -19.91
N PHE A 42 15.26 8.78 -19.43
CA PHE A 42 14.96 8.40 -18.04
C PHE A 42 16.20 8.39 -17.13
N ASP A 43 17.38 8.76 -17.66
CA ASP A 43 18.60 8.83 -16.87
C ASP A 43 18.69 10.15 -16.09
N ASN A 44 19.23 10.06 -14.88
CA ASN A 44 19.40 11.17 -13.95
C ASN A 44 20.82 11.16 -13.36
N HIS A 45 21.23 12.28 -12.77
CA HIS A 45 22.56 12.39 -12.18
C HIS A 45 22.69 11.77 -10.79
N GLN A 46 21.56 11.45 -10.14
CA GLN A 46 21.52 10.96 -8.76
C GLN A 46 20.25 10.16 -8.49
N SER A 47 20.28 9.35 -7.45
CA SER A 47 19.08 8.68 -6.93
C SER A 47 18.18 9.67 -6.20
N ILE A 48 16.87 9.52 -6.44
CA ILE A 48 15.82 10.34 -5.84
C ILE A 48 14.93 9.43 -5.00
N VAL A 49 14.42 9.93 -3.90
CA VAL A 49 13.49 9.25 -3.00
C VAL A 49 12.21 10.05 -2.84
N GLY A 50 11.13 9.36 -2.65
CA GLY A 50 9.81 9.87 -2.33
C GLY A 50 8.99 8.75 -1.72
N PHE A 51 7.83 9.04 -1.18
CA PHE A 51 6.91 8.00 -0.80
C PHE A 51 5.47 8.52 -0.78
N GLU A 52 4.53 7.59 -0.92
CA GLU A 52 3.11 7.78 -0.70
C GLU A 52 2.78 7.34 0.72
N TYR A 53 1.86 8.06 1.36
CA TYR A 53 1.47 7.81 2.73
C TYR A 53 -0.05 7.89 2.86
N GLU A 54 -0.65 6.75 3.13
CA GLU A 54 -2.09 6.60 3.24
C GLU A 54 -2.55 6.63 4.69
N PHE A 55 -3.75 7.15 4.89
CA PHE A 55 -4.42 7.29 6.19
C PHE A 55 -5.89 6.95 6.03
N TYR A 56 -6.54 6.64 7.16
CA TYR A 56 -8.00 6.69 7.24
C TYR A 56 -8.44 7.67 8.33
N ALA A 57 -9.65 8.20 8.18
CA ALA A 57 -10.19 9.20 9.09
C ALA A 57 -11.13 8.57 10.11
N VAL A 58 -11.02 8.99 11.35
CA VAL A 58 -11.90 8.59 12.46
C VAL A 58 -12.40 9.80 13.24
N GLY A 59 -13.43 9.62 14.06
CA GLY A 59 -13.84 10.62 15.06
C GLY A 59 -12.70 10.93 16.03
N ASP A 60 -12.62 12.18 16.52
CA ASP A 60 -11.52 12.67 17.36
C ASP A 60 -11.61 12.24 18.84
N GLY A 61 -12.56 11.38 19.20
CA GLY A 61 -12.76 10.87 20.55
C GLY A 61 -13.38 11.86 21.55
N ARG A 62 -13.80 13.06 21.11
CA ARG A 62 -14.39 14.10 22.00
C ARG A 62 -15.88 13.88 22.30
N TRP A 63 -16.40 12.69 22.09
CA TRP A 63 -17.80 12.36 22.36
C TRP A 63 -18.05 12.14 23.86
N SER A 64 -19.26 12.47 24.32
CA SER A 64 -19.64 12.33 25.73
C SER A 64 -19.60 10.87 26.19
N GLU A 65 -19.40 10.65 27.52
CA GLU A 65 -19.35 9.32 28.13
C GLU A 65 -20.55 8.40 27.82
N GLU A 66 -21.65 8.96 27.29
CA GLU A 66 -22.86 8.20 26.91
C GLU A 66 -22.74 7.53 25.52
N SER A 67 -21.68 7.81 24.73
CA SER A 67 -21.54 7.33 23.35
C SER A 67 -20.18 6.66 23.07
N ARG A 68 -19.72 5.76 23.94
CA ARG A 68 -18.49 4.97 23.72
C ARG A 68 -18.50 4.20 22.39
N ALA A 69 -19.68 3.82 21.88
CA ALA A 69 -19.82 3.11 20.63
C ALA A 69 -19.29 3.89 19.41
N GLY A 70 -19.27 5.23 19.45
CA GLY A 70 -18.76 6.09 18.38
C GLY A 70 -17.32 6.60 18.58
N GLU A 71 -16.64 6.21 19.67
CA GLU A 71 -15.26 6.64 19.94
C GLU A 71 -14.31 6.06 18.89
N TYR A 72 -13.68 6.95 18.13
CA TYR A 72 -12.79 6.61 17.00
C TYR A 72 -13.45 5.78 15.89
N ALA A 73 -14.77 5.84 15.74
CA ALA A 73 -15.46 5.25 14.61
C ALA A 73 -14.99 5.89 13.29
N LEU A 74 -14.94 5.07 12.24
CA LEU A 74 -14.56 5.50 10.90
C LEU A 74 -15.44 6.67 10.40
N MET A 75 -14.85 7.66 9.74
CA MET A 75 -15.55 8.84 9.24
C MET A 75 -15.27 9.10 7.76
N ARG A 76 -16.30 9.45 7.00
CA ARG A 76 -16.17 9.89 5.62
C ARG A 76 -15.56 11.29 5.57
N VAL A 77 -14.46 11.46 4.83
CA VAL A 77 -13.77 12.75 4.69
C VAL A 77 -14.36 13.54 3.52
N PRO A 78 -14.90 14.75 3.74
CA PRO A 78 -15.37 15.58 2.66
C PRO A 78 -14.24 15.92 1.67
N ARG A 79 -14.48 15.76 0.35
CA ARG A 79 -13.50 16.03 -0.71
C ARG A 79 -12.82 17.41 -0.56
N ARG A 80 -13.62 18.45 -0.25
CA ARG A 80 -13.08 19.79 -0.01
C ARG A 80 -12.08 19.83 1.14
N MET A 81 -12.23 18.97 2.13
CA MET A 81 -11.30 18.90 3.25
C MET A 81 -9.97 18.29 2.79
N LEU A 82 -9.99 17.22 2.01
CA LEU A 82 -8.77 16.66 1.41
C LEU A 82 -7.99 17.70 0.60
N GLU A 83 -8.69 18.45 -0.26
CA GLU A 83 -8.10 19.54 -1.05
C GLU A 83 -7.45 20.62 -0.16
N LEU A 84 -8.11 21.01 0.95
CA LEU A 84 -7.59 21.99 1.91
C LEU A 84 -6.36 21.50 2.68
N MET A 85 -6.30 20.20 2.96
CA MET A 85 -5.17 19.54 3.64
C MET A 85 -4.01 19.24 2.67
N GLY A 86 -4.23 19.35 1.36
CA GLY A 86 -3.27 18.94 0.33
C GLY A 86 -3.12 17.43 0.24
N PHE A 87 -4.19 16.69 0.52
CA PHE A 87 -4.28 15.25 0.37
C PHE A 87 -5.09 14.88 -0.87
N GLU A 88 -4.81 13.73 -1.41
CA GLU A 88 -5.55 13.14 -2.50
C GLU A 88 -6.61 12.16 -1.96
N LYS A 89 -7.65 11.92 -2.78
CA LYS A 89 -8.65 10.92 -2.48
C LYS A 89 -8.11 9.54 -2.85
N GLU A 90 -8.37 8.59 -1.99
CA GLU A 90 -8.15 7.19 -2.25
C GLU A 90 -9.48 6.46 -2.51
N LEU A 91 -9.49 5.09 -2.50
CA LEU A 91 -10.66 4.30 -2.87
C LEU A 91 -11.86 4.57 -1.96
N GLY A 92 -11.71 4.47 -0.66
CA GLY A 92 -12.79 4.72 0.29
C GLY A 92 -12.99 6.20 0.60
N LEU A 93 -14.23 6.61 0.89
CA LEU A 93 -14.52 7.99 1.34
C LEU A 93 -13.85 8.37 2.66
N HIS A 94 -13.36 7.41 3.41
CA HIS A 94 -12.63 7.59 4.66
C HIS A 94 -11.10 7.62 4.47
N ASN A 95 -10.62 7.26 3.30
CA ASN A 95 -9.18 7.22 3.00
C ASN A 95 -8.67 8.60 2.54
N ALA A 96 -7.41 8.87 2.85
CA ALA A 96 -6.70 10.06 2.45
C ALA A 96 -5.25 9.71 2.13
N GLU A 97 -4.72 10.17 1.01
CA GLU A 97 -3.36 9.90 0.57
C GLU A 97 -2.53 11.18 0.47
N MET A 98 -1.26 11.07 0.77
CA MET A 98 -0.28 12.14 0.64
C MET A 98 0.96 11.62 -0.09
N SER A 99 1.30 12.20 -1.24
CA SER A 99 2.59 11.97 -1.90
C SER A 99 3.60 13.03 -1.49
N THR A 100 4.83 12.64 -1.13
CA THR A 100 5.89 13.59 -0.78
C THR A 100 6.57 14.16 -2.01
N SER A 101 7.11 15.38 -1.89
CA SER A 101 7.97 15.97 -2.91
C SER A 101 9.24 15.13 -3.07
N PRO A 102 9.63 14.76 -4.32
CA PRO A 102 10.86 14.00 -4.55
C PRO A 102 12.11 14.73 -4.04
N GLN A 103 12.98 14.01 -3.34
CA GLN A 103 14.22 14.55 -2.79
C GLN A 103 15.43 13.71 -3.20
N PRO A 104 16.62 14.33 -3.39
CA PRO A 104 17.87 13.57 -3.53
C PRO A 104 18.10 12.65 -2.32
N LEU A 105 18.59 11.44 -2.56
CA LEU A 105 18.97 10.53 -1.47
C LEU A 105 20.17 11.10 -0.73
N SER A 106 19.92 11.65 0.44
CA SER A 106 20.90 12.22 1.38
C SER A 106 20.21 12.47 2.73
N ASP A 107 20.96 12.73 3.80
CA ASP A 107 20.37 13.14 5.08
C ASP A 107 19.47 14.37 4.92
N HIS A 108 19.95 15.39 4.18
CA HIS A 108 19.14 16.58 3.93
C HIS A 108 17.84 16.27 3.21
N GLY A 109 17.85 15.38 2.23
CA GLY A 109 16.63 14.98 1.50
C GLY A 109 15.65 14.23 2.38
N LEU A 110 16.12 13.29 3.21
CA LEU A 110 15.28 12.57 4.18
C LEU A 110 14.69 13.52 5.23
N ARG A 111 15.48 14.46 5.75
CA ARG A 111 14.97 15.49 6.68
C ARG A 111 13.98 16.43 6.03
N ALA A 112 14.15 16.76 4.74
CA ALA A 112 13.18 17.57 4.00
C ALA A 112 11.84 16.82 3.85
N GLN A 113 11.86 15.53 3.53
CA GLN A 113 10.64 14.70 3.49
C GLN A 113 9.98 14.60 4.86
N LEU A 114 10.75 14.33 5.92
CA LEU A 114 10.24 14.29 7.29
C LEU A 114 9.55 15.61 7.67
N ALA A 115 10.18 16.75 7.35
CA ALA A 115 9.63 18.07 7.64
C ALA A 115 8.36 18.37 6.83
N GLU A 116 8.30 17.95 5.55
CA GLU A 116 7.12 18.07 4.70
C GLU A 116 5.95 17.27 5.29
N VAL A 117 6.17 15.99 5.60
CA VAL A 117 5.14 15.11 6.16
C VAL A 117 4.59 15.68 7.47
N ARG A 118 5.46 16.09 8.39
CA ARG A 118 5.07 16.70 9.66
C ARG A 118 4.21 17.96 9.46
N ALA A 119 4.66 18.88 8.62
CA ALA A 119 3.93 20.12 8.37
C ALA A 119 2.55 19.86 7.73
N ARG A 120 2.45 18.91 6.81
CA ARG A 120 1.18 18.55 6.17
C ARG A 120 0.24 17.84 7.14
N LEU A 121 0.74 16.94 8.00
CA LEU A 121 -0.07 16.29 9.04
C LEU A 121 -0.56 17.28 10.08
N GLU A 122 0.28 18.19 10.57
CA GLU A 122 -0.16 19.25 11.49
C GLU A 122 -1.27 20.12 10.87
N ALA A 123 -1.14 20.47 9.59
CA ALA A 123 -2.19 21.22 8.87
C ALA A 123 -3.47 20.38 8.72
N ALA A 124 -3.34 19.09 8.43
CA ALA A 124 -4.46 18.16 8.31
C ALA A 124 -5.17 17.96 9.65
N GLU A 125 -4.44 17.75 10.75
CA GLU A 125 -5.03 17.61 12.10
C GLU A 125 -5.79 18.88 12.52
N ASN A 126 -5.23 20.07 12.24
CA ASN A 126 -5.91 21.33 12.53
C ASN A 126 -7.19 21.50 11.71
N THR A 127 -7.19 21.08 10.44
CA THR A 127 -8.35 21.19 9.54
C THR A 127 -9.42 20.15 9.89
N ALA A 128 -9.02 18.89 10.05
CA ALA A 128 -9.91 17.78 10.38
C ALA A 128 -10.50 17.92 11.81
N GLY A 129 -9.70 18.41 12.76
CA GLY A 129 -10.14 18.61 14.14
C GLY A 129 -11.27 19.61 14.31
N VAL A 130 -11.46 20.57 13.38
CA VAL A 130 -12.63 21.48 13.38
C VAL A 130 -13.93 20.71 13.12
N GLU A 131 -13.85 19.65 12.31
CA GLU A 131 -14.99 18.77 12.00
C GLU A 131 -15.09 17.55 12.95
N GLY A 132 -14.29 17.52 14.02
CA GLY A 132 -14.26 16.41 14.96
C GLY A 132 -13.63 15.13 14.42
N MET A 133 -12.73 15.25 13.46
CA MET A 133 -12.02 14.15 12.80
C MET A 133 -10.52 14.18 13.12
N ARG A 134 -9.89 13.02 12.97
CA ARG A 134 -8.42 12.87 12.90
C ARG A 134 -8.03 11.83 11.87
N LEU A 135 -6.80 11.95 11.36
CA LEU A 135 -6.19 10.95 10.49
C LEU A 135 -5.46 9.90 11.35
N VAL A 136 -5.56 8.65 10.93
CA VAL A 136 -4.90 7.49 11.56
C VAL A 136 -4.04 6.80 10.52
N SER A 137 -2.79 6.53 10.86
CA SER A 137 -1.88 5.69 10.09
C SER A 137 -1.84 4.30 10.70
N ASP A 138 -2.34 3.33 9.97
CA ASP A 138 -2.42 1.93 10.38
C ASP A 138 -2.35 1.04 9.13
N GLY A 139 -2.38 -0.29 9.28
CA GLY A 139 -2.44 -1.21 8.14
C GLY A 139 -3.87 -1.53 7.72
N LEU A 140 -4.80 -1.60 8.67
CA LEU A 140 -6.20 -1.96 8.45
C LEU A 140 -7.07 -1.40 9.58
N TRP A 141 -8.21 -0.75 9.24
CA TRP A 141 -9.15 -0.28 10.25
C TRP A 141 -10.04 -1.41 10.79
N THR A 142 -10.43 -1.32 12.08
CA THR A 142 -11.25 -2.35 12.74
C THR A 142 -12.54 -1.81 13.36
N ILE A 143 -12.73 -0.49 13.39
CA ILE A 143 -13.92 0.15 13.96
C ILE A 143 -14.73 0.80 12.84
N PRO A 144 -15.89 0.25 12.47
CA PRO A 144 -16.73 0.79 11.40
C PRO A 144 -17.34 2.14 11.75
N PRO A 145 -18.03 2.82 10.81
CA PRO A 145 -18.76 4.04 11.11
C PRO A 145 -19.82 3.82 12.18
N ALA A 146 -20.09 4.86 12.99
CA ALA A 146 -21.07 4.78 14.06
C ALA A 146 -22.49 4.48 13.51
N GLY A 147 -23.08 3.38 13.99
CA GLY A 147 -24.42 2.95 13.59
C GLY A 147 -24.49 2.14 12.30
N GLU A 148 -23.36 1.80 11.72
CA GLU A 148 -23.23 0.88 10.58
C GLU A 148 -22.34 -0.30 11.00
N THR A 149 -22.57 -1.48 10.42
CA THR A 149 -21.64 -2.59 10.52
C THR A 149 -20.54 -2.47 9.47
N ALA A 150 -19.37 -3.10 9.67
CA ALA A 150 -18.32 -3.13 8.66
C ALA A 150 -18.82 -3.81 7.38
N ARG A 151 -19.62 -4.87 7.53
CA ARG A 151 -20.23 -5.56 6.40
C ARG A 151 -21.14 -4.62 5.58
N GLU A 152 -22.06 -3.90 6.23
CA GLU A 152 -22.92 -2.92 5.55
C GLU A 152 -22.08 -1.85 4.85
N TYR A 153 -21.12 -1.26 5.56
CA TYR A 153 -20.28 -0.19 5.02
C TYR A 153 -19.48 -0.62 3.77
N LEU A 154 -18.97 -1.84 3.76
CA LEU A 154 -18.12 -2.36 2.67
C LEU A 154 -18.92 -2.92 1.49
N THR A 155 -20.20 -3.25 1.68
CA THR A 155 -21.01 -3.87 0.62
C THR A 155 -22.15 -2.99 0.12
N ASP A 156 -22.37 -1.80 0.70
CA ASP A 156 -23.43 -0.89 0.30
C ASP A 156 -23.20 -0.36 -1.12
N SER A 157 -24.17 -0.61 -1.98
CA SER A 157 -24.15 -0.23 -3.40
C SER A 157 -25.50 0.31 -3.84
N ALA A 158 -25.50 1.15 -4.87
CA ALA A 158 -26.69 1.72 -5.47
C ALA A 158 -26.66 1.60 -6.99
N GLU A 159 -27.85 1.44 -7.60
CA GLU A 159 -28.03 1.53 -9.05
C GLU A 159 -28.28 2.98 -9.45
N VAL A 160 -27.40 3.54 -10.28
CA VAL A 160 -27.52 4.89 -10.84
C VAL A 160 -27.48 4.80 -12.37
N ASP A 161 -28.60 5.10 -13.02
CA ASP A 161 -28.72 5.06 -14.49
C ASP A 161 -28.22 3.75 -15.13
N GLY A 162 -28.46 2.62 -14.46
CA GLY A 162 -28.04 1.26 -14.89
C GLY A 162 -26.59 0.91 -14.60
N VAL A 163 -25.91 1.69 -13.75
CA VAL A 163 -24.54 1.44 -13.28
C VAL A 163 -24.57 1.15 -11.78
N THR A 164 -23.91 0.07 -11.34
CA THR A 164 -23.68 -0.20 -9.91
C THR A 164 -22.58 0.71 -9.39
N VAL A 165 -22.87 1.49 -8.37
CA VAL A 165 -21.91 2.35 -7.69
C VAL A 165 -21.83 1.98 -6.22
N ALA A 166 -20.62 1.88 -5.66
CA ALA A 166 -20.44 1.75 -4.22
C ALA A 166 -20.73 3.08 -3.53
N VAL A 167 -21.57 3.06 -2.49
CA VAL A 167 -22.01 4.27 -1.78
C VAL A 167 -20.85 4.93 -1.04
N ASN A 168 -19.92 4.15 -0.52
CA ASN A 168 -18.82 4.58 0.33
C ASN A 168 -17.46 4.70 -0.40
N MET A 169 -17.47 4.58 -1.72
CA MET A 169 -16.28 4.71 -2.57
C MET A 169 -16.18 6.12 -3.18
N SER A 170 -14.96 6.56 -3.43
CA SER A 170 -14.69 7.82 -4.13
C SER A 170 -15.21 7.77 -5.58
N ASP A 171 -15.36 8.94 -6.21
CA ASP A 171 -15.88 9.10 -7.58
C ASP A 171 -14.86 8.68 -8.67
N SER A 172 -14.02 7.69 -8.40
CA SER A 172 -13.05 7.15 -9.36
C SER A 172 -13.74 6.23 -10.37
N VAL A 173 -13.89 6.71 -11.61
CA VAL A 173 -14.55 5.97 -12.70
C VAL A 173 -14.01 4.55 -12.88
N ARG A 174 -12.68 4.37 -12.79
CA ARG A 174 -12.03 3.07 -12.98
C ARG A 174 -12.53 2.01 -12.00
N TYR A 175 -12.61 2.34 -10.71
CA TYR A 175 -13.03 1.40 -9.68
C TYR A 175 -14.50 1.04 -9.80
N HIS A 176 -15.35 2.02 -10.12
CA HIS A 176 -16.77 1.73 -10.41
C HIS A 176 -16.95 0.93 -11.71
N ALA A 177 -16.13 1.20 -12.73
CA ALA A 177 -16.17 0.42 -13.96
C ALA A 177 -15.81 -1.07 -13.73
N MET A 178 -14.90 -1.35 -12.78
CA MET A 178 -14.58 -2.74 -12.40
C MET A 178 -15.80 -3.51 -11.88
N ALA A 179 -16.71 -2.86 -11.16
CA ALA A 179 -17.95 -3.47 -10.67
C ALA A 179 -18.96 -3.75 -11.79
N ASN A 180 -18.85 -3.07 -12.93
CA ASN A 180 -19.79 -3.08 -14.04
C ASN A 180 -19.25 -3.76 -15.31
N ALA A 181 -17.95 -4.12 -15.34
CA ALA A 181 -17.37 -4.87 -16.43
C ALA A 181 -17.90 -6.31 -16.44
N ASP A 182 -18.22 -6.83 -17.63
CA ASP A 182 -18.53 -8.24 -17.85
C ASP A 182 -17.24 -8.93 -18.32
N PRO A 183 -16.61 -9.78 -17.50
CA PRO A 183 -15.39 -10.48 -17.91
C PRO A 183 -15.61 -11.47 -19.04
N ASP A 184 -16.83 -11.98 -19.24
CA ASP A 184 -17.13 -13.03 -20.22
C ASP A 184 -17.71 -12.51 -21.56
N GLY A 185 -17.91 -11.18 -21.70
CA GLY A 185 -18.40 -10.55 -22.95
C GLY A 185 -19.76 -11.05 -23.42
N THR A 186 -20.59 -11.58 -22.52
CA THR A 186 -21.94 -12.01 -22.85
C THR A 186 -22.86 -10.81 -23.02
N ASP A 187 -23.38 -10.63 -24.21
CA ASP A 187 -24.32 -9.57 -24.61
C ASP A 187 -25.45 -9.39 -23.58
N ARG A 188 -25.55 -8.22 -22.98
CA ARG A 188 -26.57 -7.81 -21.99
C ARG A 188 -27.92 -7.49 -22.67
N ASP A 189 -28.37 -8.26 -23.64
CA ASP A 189 -29.65 -8.06 -24.33
C ASP A 189 -30.87 -8.75 -23.67
N GLY A 190 -30.90 -8.87 -22.33
CA GLY A 190 -32.03 -9.43 -21.60
C GLY A 190 -32.44 -8.62 -20.38
N PRO A 191 -33.72 -8.23 -20.22
CA PRO A 191 -34.19 -7.38 -19.12
C PRO A 191 -34.34 -8.10 -17.76
N ASP A 192 -33.95 -9.36 -17.59
CA ASP A 192 -34.31 -10.16 -16.41
C ASP A 192 -33.27 -11.19 -15.95
N ASP A 193 -32.02 -11.14 -16.40
CA ASP A 193 -31.04 -12.09 -15.86
C ASP A 193 -30.38 -11.52 -14.62
N ALA A 194 -30.71 -12.16 -13.50
CA ALA A 194 -29.96 -12.03 -12.24
C ALA A 194 -28.47 -12.12 -12.55
N ARG A 195 -27.72 -11.06 -12.21
CA ARG A 195 -26.25 -11.02 -12.28
C ARG A 195 -25.72 -12.36 -11.81
N SER A 196 -24.92 -13.02 -12.63
CA SER A 196 -24.41 -14.35 -12.29
C SER A 196 -23.71 -14.26 -10.92
N ALA A 197 -23.91 -15.25 -10.07
CA ALA A 197 -23.28 -15.32 -8.75
C ALA A 197 -21.74 -15.27 -8.85
N ASP A 198 -21.19 -15.60 -10.04
CA ASP A 198 -19.76 -15.59 -10.35
C ASP A 198 -19.17 -14.19 -10.60
N ALA A 199 -20.02 -13.14 -10.71
CA ALA A 199 -19.56 -11.76 -10.97
C ALA A 199 -19.27 -10.95 -9.69
N ARG A 200 -19.28 -11.54 -8.51
CA ARG A 200 -19.02 -10.86 -7.23
C ARG A 200 -17.53 -10.80 -6.93
N VAL A 201 -17.13 -9.69 -6.30
CA VAL A 201 -15.82 -9.55 -5.64
C VAL A 201 -15.87 -10.32 -4.33
N GLU A 202 -14.85 -11.07 -4.00
CA GLU A 202 -14.73 -11.80 -2.73
C GLU A 202 -13.47 -11.39 -2.00
N LEU A 203 -13.61 -10.81 -0.80
CA LEU A 203 -12.54 -10.71 0.16
C LEU A 203 -12.38 -12.09 0.80
N SER A 204 -11.19 -12.66 0.72
CA SER A 204 -10.84 -13.95 1.32
C SER A 204 -9.53 -13.82 2.10
N ALA A 205 -9.61 -14.10 3.41
CA ALA A 205 -8.48 -14.11 4.33
C ALA A 205 -8.71 -15.19 5.40
N PRO A 206 -7.70 -15.55 6.22
CA PRO A 206 -7.90 -16.51 7.31
C PRO A 206 -9.07 -16.11 8.22
N GLY A 207 -10.13 -16.91 8.23
CA GLY A 207 -11.34 -16.68 9.03
C GLY A 207 -12.28 -15.57 8.55
N VAL A 208 -12.03 -14.98 7.39
CA VAL A 208 -12.88 -13.91 6.84
C VAL A 208 -13.26 -14.20 5.39
N SER A 209 -14.56 -14.19 5.12
CA SER A 209 -15.13 -14.27 3.78
C SER A 209 -16.23 -13.22 3.61
N LEU A 210 -16.05 -12.28 2.67
CA LEU A 210 -17.00 -11.23 2.38
C LEU A 210 -17.21 -11.05 0.88
N ALA A 211 -18.40 -11.42 0.40
CA ALA A 211 -18.81 -11.15 -0.97
C ALA A 211 -19.35 -9.72 -1.10
N ALA A 212 -18.90 -8.99 -2.12
CA ALA A 212 -19.36 -7.64 -2.43
C ALA A 212 -19.62 -7.48 -3.94
N GLU A 213 -20.47 -6.54 -4.32
CA GLU A 213 -20.73 -6.21 -5.72
C GLU A 213 -19.64 -5.32 -6.33
N THR A 214 -18.85 -4.66 -5.49
CA THR A 214 -17.83 -3.68 -5.87
C THR A 214 -16.50 -3.97 -5.19
N VAL A 215 -15.42 -3.32 -5.62
CA VAL A 215 -14.09 -3.42 -4.99
C VAL A 215 -13.96 -2.64 -3.68
N MET A 216 -15.06 -2.14 -3.12
CA MET A 216 -15.07 -1.38 -1.87
C MET A 216 -14.35 -2.06 -0.70
N PRO A 217 -14.34 -3.40 -0.53
CA PRO A 217 -13.57 -4.04 0.54
C PRO A 217 -12.06 -3.74 0.54
N GLU A 218 -11.48 -3.33 -0.60
CA GLU A 218 -10.09 -2.90 -0.65
C GLU A 218 -9.82 -1.66 0.21
N SER A 219 -10.82 -0.80 0.43
CA SER A 219 -10.71 0.38 1.30
C SER A 219 -10.46 0.09 2.80
N LEU A 220 -10.51 -1.19 3.20
CA LEU A 220 -10.08 -1.62 4.54
C LEU A 220 -8.63 -1.24 4.86
N ILE A 221 -7.78 -1.14 3.84
CA ILE A 221 -6.33 -1.14 3.98
C ILE A 221 -5.70 0.22 3.68
N THR A 222 -4.57 0.47 4.33
CA THR A 222 -3.70 1.63 4.09
C THR A 222 -2.23 1.23 4.19
N SER A 223 -1.37 1.95 3.46
CA SER A 223 0.04 1.63 3.33
C SER A 223 0.96 2.85 3.40
N ILE A 224 2.25 2.58 3.44
CA ILE A 224 3.28 3.50 2.96
C ILE A 224 3.96 2.85 1.74
N GLN A 225 4.30 3.66 0.75
CA GLN A 225 4.91 3.18 -0.47
C GLN A 225 6.23 3.93 -0.73
N PRO A 226 7.37 3.41 -0.22
CA PRO A 226 8.69 3.94 -0.53
C PRO A 226 9.01 3.89 -2.02
N HIS A 227 9.49 5.00 -2.58
CA HIS A 227 9.94 5.11 -3.96
C HIS A 227 11.45 5.31 -4.02
N TYR A 228 12.10 4.60 -4.94
CA TYR A 228 13.52 4.79 -5.25
C TYR A 228 13.72 4.92 -6.75
N GLN A 229 14.09 6.12 -7.19
CA GLN A 229 14.48 6.39 -8.57
C GLN A 229 15.95 6.03 -8.77
N VAL A 230 16.22 5.21 -9.78
CA VAL A 230 17.59 4.88 -10.17
C VAL A 230 18.23 6.04 -10.93
N ALA A 231 19.56 6.21 -10.79
CA ALA A 231 20.29 7.22 -11.56
C ALA A 231 20.32 6.87 -13.05
N HIS A 232 20.47 5.60 -13.39
CA HIS A 232 20.49 5.13 -14.79
C HIS A 232 19.45 4.02 -14.96
N ALA A 233 18.54 4.20 -15.91
CA ALA A 233 17.43 3.28 -16.15
C ALA A 233 17.91 1.85 -16.46
N GLU A 234 19.06 1.68 -17.10
CA GLU A 234 19.68 0.36 -17.38
C GLU A 234 19.99 -0.44 -16.10
N THR A 235 20.13 0.22 -14.94
CA THR A 235 20.40 -0.42 -13.65
C THR A 235 19.13 -0.87 -12.91
N LEU A 236 17.95 -0.44 -13.37
CA LEU A 236 16.66 -0.75 -12.75
C LEU A 236 16.46 -2.26 -12.53
N PRO A 237 16.75 -3.16 -13.50
CA PRO A 237 16.55 -4.60 -13.29
C PRO A 237 17.35 -5.16 -12.10
N ARG A 238 18.56 -4.67 -11.90
CA ARG A 238 19.41 -5.10 -10.78
C ARG A 238 18.85 -4.63 -9.44
N HIS A 239 18.44 -3.36 -9.33
CA HIS A 239 17.82 -2.82 -8.13
C HIS A 239 16.48 -3.51 -7.85
N PHE A 240 15.69 -3.76 -8.88
CA PHE A 240 14.41 -4.47 -8.75
C PHE A 240 14.58 -5.89 -8.19
N ARG A 241 15.59 -6.63 -8.65
CA ARG A 241 15.91 -7.96 -8.11
C ARG A 241 16.29 -7.90 -6.62
N TYR A 242 17.06 -6.90 -6.19
CA TYR A 242 17.32 -6.66 -4.76
C TYR A 242 16.05 -6.29 -4.01
N ALA A 243 15.19 -5.43 -4.55
CA ALA A 243 13.92 -5.07 -3.92
C ALA A 243 13.05 -6.30 -3.64
N LEU A 244 13.04 -7.29 -4.55
CA LEU A 244 12.32 -8.56 -4.32
C LEU A 244 12.92 -9.38 -3.17
N ARG A 245 14.26 -9.39 -3.00
CA ARG A 245 14.91 -10.17 -1.93
C ARG A 245 14.70 -9.56 -0.55
N ILE A 246 14.55 -8.25 -0.48
CA ILE A 246 14.31 -7.56 0.80
C ILE A 246 12.83 -7.37 1.13
N ALA A 247 11.91 -7.72 0.22
CA ALA A 247 10.48 -7.49 0.41
C ALA A 247 9.92 -8.24 1.63
N GLY A 248 10.20 -9.53 1.76
CA GLY A 248 9.81 -10.31 2.94
C GLY A 248 10.45 -9.78 4.24
N PRO A 249 11.78 -9.65 4.33
CA PRO A 249 12.44 -9.10 5.51
C PRO A 249 11.95 -7.71 5.95
N LEU A 250 11.72 -6.76 5.03
CA LEU A 250 11.18 -5.44 5.40
C LEU A 250 9.70 -5.52 5.80
N LEU A 251 8.89 -6.34 5.12
CA LEU A 251 7.50 -6.56 5.50
C LEU A 251 7.39 -7.13 6.92
N ALA A 252 8.19 -8.14 7.25
CA ALA A 252 8.20 -8.75 8.59
C ALA A 252 8.46 -7.75 9.71
N LEU A 253 9.31 -6.73 9.47
CA LEU A 253 9.51 -5.61 10.41
C LEU A 253 8.32 -4.65 10.46
N GLY A 254 7.54 -4.56 9.38
CA GLY A 254 6.50 -3.56 9.20
C GLY A 254 5.08 -4.01 9.52
N VAL A 255 4.82 -5.31 9.68
CA VAL A 255 3.46 -5.85 9.84
C VAL A 255 2.62 -5.09 10.87
N ASN A 256 1.38 -4.71 10.48
CA ASN A 256 0.51 -3.86 11.30
C ASN A 256 -1.00 -4.14 11.12
N SER A 257 -1.39 -5.22 10.43
CA SER A 257 -2.80 -5.52 10.18
C SER A 257 -3.21 -6.93 10.63
N PRO A 258 -3.07 -7.27 11.94
CA PRO A 258 -3.36 -8.63 12.42
C PRO A 258 -4.86 -8.92 12.57
N PHE A 259 -5.74 -7.91 12.58
CA PHE A 259 -7.16 -8.07 12.82
C PHE A 259 -8.02 -7.35 11.79
N PHE A 260 -9.10 -8.01 11.39
CA PHE A 260 -10.25 -7.40 10.73
C PHE A 260 -11.23 -6.81 11.76
N PRO A 261 -12.22 -5.99 11.32
CA PRO A 261 -13.41 -5.74 12.13
C PRO A 261 -13.98 -7.07 12.63
N PRO A 262 -14.19 -7.24 13.95
CA PRO A 262 -14.53 -8.55 14.54
C PRO A 262 -15.75 -9.24 13.93
N GLU A 263 -16.73 -8.46 13.50
CA GLU A 263 -17.97 -8.96 12.88
C GLU A 263 -17.79 -9.54 11.45
N LEU A 264 -16.61 -9.42 10.86
CA LEU A 264 -16.30 -10.02 9.56
C LEU A 264 -15.81 -11.46 9.68
N TYR A 265 -15.35 -11.88 10.86
CA TYR A 265 -14.90 -13.25 11.07
C TYR A 265 -16.04 -14.24 10.98
N ASP A 266 -15.77 -15.41 10.45
CA ASP A 266 -16.70 -16.54 10.38
C ASP A 266 -17.01 -17.08 11.78
N ASP A 267 -18.22 -17.62 11.98
CA ASP A 267 -18.75 -18.04 13.30
C ASP A 267 -17.87 -19.06 14.04
N ASP A 268 -17.01 -19.81 13.34
CA ASP A 268 -16.11 -20.81 13.92
C ASP A 268 -14.71 -20.25 14.24
N TRP A 269 -14.50 -18.94 14.06
CA TRP A 269 -13.27 -18.23 14.43
C TRP A 269 -13.46 -17.42 15.70
N ASP A 270 -13.14 -18.03 16.83
CA ASP A 270 -13.09 -17.31 18.11
C ASP A 270 -11.75 -16.55 18.28
N GLY A 271 -11.65 -15.79 19.38
CA GLY A 271 -10.47 -14.97 19.63
C GLY A 271 -9.17 -15.76 19.79
N GLU A 272 -9.21 -16.98 20.36
CA GLU A 272 -8.03 -17.84 20.49
C GLU A 272 -7.57 -18.31 19.11
N ARG A 273 -8.50 -18.75 18.27
CA ARG A 273 -8.19 -19.20 16.93
C ARG A 273 -7.63 -18.10 16.04
N VAL A 274 -8.19 -16.87 16.13
CA VAL A 274 -7.66 -15.70 15.41
C VAL A 274 -6.23 -15.38 15.84
N LEU A 275 -5.93 -15.49 17.15
CA LEU A 275 -4.57 -15.28 17.65
C LEU A 275 -3.60 -16.39 17.25
N ASP A 276 -4.05 -17.63 17.09
CA ASP A 276 -3.19 -18.77 16.79
C ASP A 276 -3.01 -19.02 15.28
N GLU A 277 -4.07 -18.85 14.47
CA GLU A 277 -4.10 -19.22 13.05
C GLU A 277 -4.19 -17.98 12.11
N GLY A 278 -4.51 -16.80 12.64
CA GLY A 278 -4.63 -15.57 11.85
C GLY A 278 -3.28 -15.00 11.40
N ALA A 279 -3.24 -14.40 10.22
CA ALA A 279 -2.04 -13.75 9.69
C ALA A 279 -1.67 -12.47 10.47
N THR A 280 -0.39 -12.09 10.43
CA THR A 280 0.08 -10.82 11.03
C THR A 280 -0.12 -9.63 10.11
N GLU A 281 -0.31 -9.87 8.79
CA GLU A 281 -0.47 -8.83 7.77
C GLU A 281 -1.62 -9.14 6.80
N ASN A 282 -2.86 -8.93 7.25
CA ASN A 282 -4.05 -9.21 6.46
C ASN A 282 -4.27 -8.25 5.28
N ARG A 283 -3.61 -7.10 5.23
CA ARG A 283 -3.65 -6.18 4.10
C ARG A 283 -3.29 -6.86 2.78
N ILE A 284 -2.36 -7.80 2.83
CA ILE A 284 -1.94 -8.57 1.64
C ILE A 284 -3.10 -9.42 1.12
N HIS A 285 -3.80 -10.13 2.02
CA HIS A 285 -4.97 -10.93 1.65
C HIS A 285 -6.11 -10.08 1.05
N VAL A 286 -6.38 -8.91 1.66
CA VAL A 286 -7.41 -7.99 1.15
C VAL A 286 -7.10 -7.57 -0.29
N PHE A 287 -5.88 -7.04 -0.53
CA PHE A 287 -5.52 -6.50 -1.84
C PHE A 287 -5.48 -7.58 -2.93
N GLU A 288 -4.92 -8.76 -2.60
CA GLU A 288 -4.85 -9.87 -3.56
C GLU A 288 -6.24 -10.46 -3.85
N SER A 289 -7.06 -10.74 -2.85
CA SER A 289 -8.36 -11.38 -3.09
C SER A 289 -9.37 -10.45 -3.77
N VAL A 290 -9.48 -9.21 -3.30
CA VAL A 290 -10.47 -8.24 -3.82
C VAL A 290 -10.17 -7.84 -5.27
N LEU A 291 -8.91 -7.54 -5.61
CA LEU A 291 -8.55 -7.07 -6.94
C LEU A 291 -8.26 -8.19 -7.95
N ASN A 292 -8.01 -9.42 -7.50
CA ASN A 292 -7.86 -10.57 -8.38
C ASN A 292 -9.19 -11.28 -8.68
N ALA A 293 -10.25 -11.02 -7.92
CA ALA A 293 -11.54 -11.71 -8.05
C ALA A 293 -12.20 -11.61 -9.44
N ARG A 294 -11.77 -10.69 -10.29
CA ARG A 294 -12.34 -10.42 -11.62
C ARG A 294 -11.34 -10.64 -12.77
N THR A 295 -10.28 -11.39 -12.55
CA THR A 295 -9.23 -11.61 -13.53
C THR A 295 -8.66 -13.02 -13.38
N ASP A 296 -8.42 -13.67 -14.49
CA ASP A 296 -7.74 -14.98 -14.53
C ASP A 296 -6.22 -14.86 -14.30
N ALA A 297 -5.70 -13.63 -14.31
CA ALA A 297 -4.26 -13.38 -14.39
C ALA A 297 -3.57 -13.01 -13.07
N ASP A 298 -4.25 -13.08 -11.91
CA ASP A 298 -3.69 -12.64 -10.62
C ASP A 298 -2.95 -11.30 -10.73
N LYS A 299 -3.69 -10.22 -10.90
CA LYS A 299 -3.11 -8.87 -11.11
C LYS A 299 -2.26 -8.43 -9.93
N VAL A 300 -2.77 -8.60 -8.72
CA VAL A 300 -2.01 -8.33 -7.49
C VAL A 300 -1.26 -9.58 -7.09
N ARG A 301 0.06 -9.48 -7.09
CA ARG A 301 0.94 -10.62 -6.74
C ARG A 301 2.35 -10.16 -6.45
N PHE A 302 3.15 -11.06 -5.87
CA PHE A 302 4.61 -10.93 -5.85
C PHE A 302 5.16 -11.05 -7.27
N PRO A 303 5.83 -10.00 -7.81
CA PRO A 303 6.17 -9.92 -9.23
C PRO A 303 7.34 -10.82 -9.61
N ARG A 304 7.35 -11.29 -10.87
CA ARG A 304 8.53 -11.95 -11.45
C ARG A 304 9.66 -10.95 -11.72
N GLU A 305 10.89 -11.34 -11.45
CA GLU A 305 12.07 -10.56 -11.78
C GLU A 305 12.31 -10.46 -13.30
N PHE A 306 12.99 -9.43 -13.72
CA PHE A 306 13.44 -9.21 -15.11
C PHE A 306 14.93 -8.85 -15.12
N HIS A 307 15.59 -9.07 -16.27
CA HIS A 307 17.03 -8.92 -16.41
C HIS A 307 17.45 -7.71 -17.27
N ASP A 308 16.54 -7.15 -18.02
CA ASP A 308 16.70 -5.92 -18.79
C ASP A 308 15.49 -5.00 -18.63
N VAL A 309 15.69 -3.70 -18.84
CA VAL A 309 14.66 -2.70 -18.58
C VAL A 309 13.53 -2.74 -19.61
N GLU A 310 13.80 -3.14 -20.85
CA GLU A 310 12.76 -3.24 -21.88
C GLU A 310 11.78 -4.36 -21.58
N THR A 311 12.25 -5.48 -21.00
CA THR A 311 11.36 -6.55 -20.50
C THR A 311 10.37 -6.04 -19.45
N ALA A 312 10.74 -5.05 -18.62
CA ALA A 312 9.81 -4.45 -17.68
C ALA A 312 8.69 -3.70 -18.42
N VAL A 313 9.03 -2.93 -19.43
CA VAL A 313 8.07 -2.21 -20.29
C VAL A 313 7.15 -3.20 -21.01
N ASP A 314 7.71 -4.26 -21.61
CA ASP A 314 6.93 -5.30 -22.29
C ASP A 314 5.91 -5.97 -21.36
N ARG A 315 6.30 -6.26 -20.11
CA ARG A 315 5.41 -6.87 -19.14
C ARG A 315 4.26 -5.96 -18.74
N ILE A 316 4.47 -4.65 -18.64
CA ILE A 316 3.41 -3.68 -18.39
C ILE A 316 2.46 -3.63 -19.59
N ALA A 317 3.01 -3.56 -20.80
CA ALA A 317 2.21 -3.52 -22.03
C ALA A 317 1.40 -4.82 -22.26
N ALA A 318 1.98 -5.98 -21.94
CA ALA A 318 1.35 -7.28 -22.09
C ALA A 318 0.44 -7.68 -20.94
N ASP A 319 0.39 -6.89 -19.85
CA ASP A 319 -0.47 -7.19 -18.72
C ASP A 319 -1.95 -7.13 -19.14
N GLU A 320 -2.80 -7.93 -18.53
CA GLU A 320 -4.24 -7.92 -18.83
C GLU A 320 -4.83 -6.52 -18.60
N THR A 321 -5.68 -6.06 -19.50
CA THR A 321 -6.41 -4.81 -19.35
C THR A 321 -7.71 -5.07 -18.61
N LEU A 322 -7.81 -4.67 -17.34
CA LEU A 322 -9.05 -4.82 -16.58
C LEU A 322 -10.14 -3.89 -17.11
N ILE A 323 -9.81 -2.61 -17.18
CA ILE A 323 -10.71 -1.56 -17.68
C ILE A 323 -9.92 -0.68 -18.66
N PRO A 324 -10.24 -0.75 -19.93
CA PRO A 324 -9.74 0.21 -20.89
C PRO A 324 -10.33 1.58 -20.58
N MET A 325 -9.49 2.58 -20.36
CA MET A 325 -9.96 3.93 -20.08
C MET A 325 -9.92 4.79 -21.35
N PRO A 326 -10.83 5.76 -21.48
CA PRO A 326 -10.74 6.75 -22.56
C PRO A 326 -9.36 7.43 -22.56
N ASP A 327 -8.91 7.85 -23.74
CA ASP A 327 -7.69 8.65 -23.87
C ASP A 327 -7.81 9.92 -23.01
N PRO A 328 -6.92 10.15 -22.03
CA PRO A 328 -7.02 11.34 -21.17
C PRO A 328 -6.83 12.66 -21.91
N GLY A 329 -6.46 12.60 -23.19
CA GLY A 329 -6.09 13.78 -23.99
C GLY A 329 -4.72 14.33 -23.62
N GLY A 330 -4.07 14.99 -24.57
CA GLY A 330 -2.73 15.58 -24.36
C GLY A 330 -2.78 16.84 -23.48
N SER A 331 -1.83 16.96 -22.56
CA SER A 331 -1.65 18.12 -21.68
C SER A 331 -0.26 18.76 -21.80
N ASP A 332 0.47 18.54 -22.89
CA ASP A 332 1.85 18.97 -23.10
C ASP A 332 2.89 18.34 -22.16
N ARG A 333 2.53 17.24 -21.47
CA ARG A 333 3.48 16.47 -20.65
C ARG A 333 4.34 15.56 -21.55
N PHE A 334 5.56 15.26 -21.09
CA PHE A 334 6.44 14.30 -21.77
C PHE A 334 5.79 12.91 -21.86
N ASP A 335 5.17 12.46 -20.78
CA ASP A 335 4.54 11.16 -20.67
C ASP A 335 3.14 11.05 -21.32
N ASP A 336 2.63 12.14 -21.91
CA ASP A 336 1.43 12.09 -22.77
C ASP A 336 1.72 11.37 -24.11
N ALA A 337 2.99 11.32 -24.52
CA ALA A 337 3.40 10.55 -25.71
C ALA A 337 3.15 9.04 -25.56
N PHE A 338 2.95 8.54 -24.33
CA PHE A 338 2.61 7.16 -23.99
C PHE A 338 1.51 7.12 -22.93
N GLY A 339 0.46 7.91 -23.14
CA GLY A 339 -0.65 8.10 -22.19
C GLY A 339 -1.47 6.83 -21.96
N THR A 340 -1.70 6.03 -23.00
CA THR A 340 -2.41 4.73 -22.91
C THR A 340 -1.58 3.71 -22.12
N PHE A 341 -0.28 3.61 -22.40
CA PHE A 341 0.66 2.78 -21.62
C PHE A 341 0.67 3.19 -20.15
N ARG A 342 0.74 4.50 -19.86
CA ARG A 342 0.67 5.03 -18.47
C ARG A 342 -0.65 4.67 -17.79
N THR A 343 -1.78 4.79 -18.49
CA THR A 343 -3.10 4.42 -17.99
C THR A 343 -3.16 2.93 -17.65
N LYS A 344 -2.61 2.08 -18.52
CA LYS A 344 -2.49 0.65 -18.30
C LYS A 344 -1.57 0.33 -17.11
N HIS A 345 -0.43 1.03 -16.99
CA HIS A 345 0.47 0.93 -15.84
C HIS A 345 -0.25 1.25 -14.52
N GLY A 346 -1.22 2.17 -14.50
CA GLY A 346 -2.03 2.49 -13.33
C GLY A 346 -2.82 1.31 -12.76
N SER A 347 -3.05 0.23 -13.54
CA SER A 347 -3.66 -1.04 -13.09
C SER A 347 -2.64 -2.22 -13.10
N TYR A 348 -1.35 -1.93 -13.23
CA TYR A 348 -0.28 -2.92 -13.09
C TYR A 348 0.06 -3.13 -11.61
N TRP A 349 -0.84 -3.76 -10.87
CA TRP A 349 -0.70 -3.94 -9.43
C TRP A 349 0.25 -5.10 -9.10
N ARG A 350 1.37 -4.75 -8.50
CA ARG A 350 2.39 -5.68 -8.02
C ARG A 350 2.93 -5.15 -6.70
N TRP A 351 3.33 -6.00 -5.79
CA TRP A 351 3.90 -5.59 -4.50
C TRP A 351 5.18 -4.77 -4.64
N VAL A 352 5.92 -5.02 -5.70
CA VAL A 352 7.05 -4.19 -6.12
C VAL A 352 6.88 -3.94 -7.61
N ARG A 353 6.86 -2.70 -8.06
CA ARG A 353 6.67 -2.41 -9.49
C ARG A 353 7.65 -1.38 -10.03
N PRO A 354 8.09 -1.53 -11.30
CA PRO A 354 8.83 -0.49 -12.00
C PRO A 354 7.85 0.58 -12.49
N VAL A 355 8.26 1.85 -12.44
CA VAL A 355 7.47 2.99 -12.90
C VAL A 355 8.31 3.81 -13.87
N PHE A 356 7.70 4.22 -14.99
CA PHE A 356 8.29 5.08 -16.02
C PHE A 356 7.35 6.26 -16.27
N GLU A 357 7.74 7.47 -15.86
CA GLU A 357 6.93 8.66 -16.04
C GLU A 357 7.75 9.95 -16.02
N GLY A 358 7.12 11.07 -16.28
CA GLY A 358 7.70 12.40 -16.14
C GLY A 358 6.85 13.49 -16.77
N ALA A 359 6.62 14.58 -16.06
CA ALA A 359 5.90 15.73 -16.60
C ALA A 359 6.67 16.43 -17.74
N SER A 360 7.97 16.33 -17.73
CA SER A 360 8.87 16.86 -18.77
C SER A 360 10.02 15.89 -18.99
N ARG A 361 10.74 16.04 -20.11
CA ARG A 361 11.93 15.22 -20.40
C ARG A 361 13.00 15.36 -19.31
N SER A 362 13.12 16.53 -18.68
CA SER A 362 14.07 16.76 -17.59
C SER A 362 13.62 16.18 -16.22
N SER A 363 12.36 15.80 -16.09
CA SER A 363 11.81 15.13 -14.90
C SER A 363 11.46 13.67 -15.15
N ALA A 364 11.72 13.16 -16.37
CA ALA A 364 11.52 11.77 -16.70
C ALA A 364 12.40 10.89 -15.81
N ASN A 365 11.84 9.78 -15.33
CA ASN A 365 12.49 8.92 -14.36
C ASN A 365 12.06 7.46 -14.49
N ALA A 366 12.98 6.57 -14.11
CA ALA A 366 12.71 5.17 -13.89
C ALA A 366 12.89 4.87 -12.41
N ARG A 367 11.85 4.37 -11.74
CA ARG A 367 11.88 4.12 -10.30
C ARG A 367 11.23 2.79 -9.91
N ILE A 368 11.53 2.35 -8.72
CA ILE A 368 10.87 1.24 -8.05
C ILE A 368 9.90 1.82 -7.02
N GLU A 369 8.66 1.41 -7.11
CA GLU A 369 7.63 1.63 -6.11
C GLU A 369 7.51 0.36 -5.25
N PHE A 370 7.73 0.51 -3.96
CA PHE A 370 7.77 -0.59 -2.98
C PHE A 370 6.54 -0.53 -2.09
N ARG A 371 5.55 -1.38 -2.34
CA ARG A 371 4.20 -1.38 -1.77
C ARG A 371 3.95 -2.34 -0.60
N PRO A 372 4.90 -3.22 -0.18
CA PRO A 372 4.62 -4.20 0.88
C PRO A 372 4.27 -3.61 2.25
N ILE A 373 4.76 -2.43 2.58
CA ILE A 373 4.74 -1.92 3.96
C ILE A 373 3.38 -1.30 4.30
N PRO A 374 2.66 -1.79 5.34
CA PRO A 374 1.44 -1.15 5.84
C PRO A 374 1.70 0.23 6.44
N GLY A 375 0.65 1.02 6.64
CA GLY A 375 0.71 2.25 7.42
C GLY A 375 1.38 2.00 8.78
N GLN A 376 2.26 2.90 9.21
CA GLN A 376 3.09 2.72 10.40
C GLN A 376 2.63 3.60 11.56
N PRO A 377 2.88 3.22 12.83
CA PRO A 377 2.40 3.94 14.01
C PRO A 377 2.80 5.41 14.06
N THR A 378 3.97 5.77 13.55
CA THR A 378 4.48 7.15 13.59
C THR A 378 5.17 7.55 12.29
N VAL A 379 5.27 8.85 12.05
CA VAL A 379 6.02 9.41 10.91
C VAL A 379 7.49 8.98 10.98
N ARG A 380 8.08 8.90 12.18
CA ARG A 380 9.46 8.45 12.36
C ARG A 380 9.64 7.00 11.89
N ASP A 381 8.69 6.12 12.21
CA ASP A 381 8.71 4.72 11.76
C ASP A 381 8.56 4.63 10.23
N SER A 382 7.65 5.41 9.63
CA SER A 382 7.43 5.46 8.19
C SER A 382 8.69 5.92 7.43
N ILE A 383 9.32 6.99 7.89
CA ILE A 383 10.58 7.50 7.30
C ILE A 383 11.73 6.51 7.51
N ALA A 384 11.75 5.74 8.61
CA ALA A 384 12.76 4.70 8.81
C ALA A 384 12.68 3.60 7.73
N PHE A 385 11.47 3.19 7.30
CA PHE A 385 11.30 2.28 6.17
C PHE A 385 11.75 2.89 4.86
N GLN A 386 11.41 4.17 4.60
CA GLN A 386 11.90 4.90 3.43
C GLN A 386 13.43 4.94 3.39
N ALA A 387 14.07 5.30 4.50
CA ALA A 387 15.52 5.37 4.63
C ALA A 387 16.18 3.98 4.46
N ALA A 388 15.60 2.95 5.10
CA ALA A 388 16.10 1.57 4.98
C ALA A 388 16.01 1.06 3.55
N PHE A 389 14.86 1.22 2.88
CA PHE A 389 14.68 0.82 1.50
C PHE A 389 15.67 1.53 0.57
N ALA A 390 15.79 2.85 0.68
CA ALA A 390 16.70 3.63 -0.14
C ALA A 390 18.18 3.28 0.13
N GLY A 391 18.56 3.12 1.39
CA GLY A 391 19.90 2.69 1.78
C GLY A 391 20.24 1.30 1.24
N LEU A 392 19.31 0.35 1.31
CA LEU A 392 19.49 -0.99 0.76
C LEU A 392 19.63 -0.96 -0.76
N MET A 393 18.79 -0.20 -1.47
CA MET A 393 18.92 -0.04 -2.92
C MET A 393 20.30 0.49 -3.30
N GLN A 394 20.81 1.48 -2.56
CA GLN A 394 22.13 2.06 -2.79
C GLN A 394 23.27 1.06 -2.48
N ALA A 395 23.23 0.38 -1.35
CA ALA A 395 24.32 -0.48 -0.89
C ALA A 395 24.37 -1.82 -1.63
N LEU A 396 23.25 -2.54 -1.72
CA LEU A 396 23.22 -3.90 -2.24
C LEU A 396 23.64 -3.94 -3.71
N ALA A 397 23.16 -2.98 -4.52
CA ALA A 397 23.52 -2.89 -5.91
C ALA A 397 25.00 -2.52 -6.14
N GLN A 398 25.54 -1.56 -5.37
CA GLN A 398 26.93 -1.13 -5.53
C GLN A 398 27.94 -2.17 -5.03
N ARG A 399 27.60 -2.87 -3.94
CA ARG A 399 28.50 -3.86 -3.30
C ARG A 399 28.36 -5.26 -3.87
N GLU A 400 27.50 -5.47 -4.84
CA GLU A 400 27.22 -6.79 -5.44
C GLU A 400 26.85 -7.83 -4.38
N HIS A 401 25.95 -7.46 -3.46
CA HIS A 401 25.61 -8.28 -2.33
C HIS A 401 25.11 -9.66 -2.75
N PRO A 402 25.59 -10.77 -2.12
CA PRO A 402 25.29 -12.14 -2.55
C PRO A 402 23.80 -12.52 -2.50
N VAL A 403 22.97 -11.79 -1.72
CA VAL A 403 21.52 -12.06 -1.62
C VAL A 403 20.79 -12.00 -2.98
N ILE A 404 21.36 -11.32 -3.98
CA ILE A 404 20.79 -11.34 -5.34
C ILE A 404 20.76 -12.76 -5.93
N GLY A 405 21.60 -13.65 -5.44
CA GLY A 405 21.65 -15.06 -5.82
C GLY A 405 20.61 -15.95 -5.16
N LEU A 406 19.84 -15.43 -4.20
CA LEU A 406 18.66 -16.13 -3.69
C LEU A 406 17.67 -16.32 -4.84
N ASP A 407 17.16 -17.53 -5.03
CA ASP A 407 16.19 -17.79 -6.09
C ASP A 407 14.88 -17.01 -5.88
N TRP A 408 14.16 -16.75 -6.97
CA TRP A 408 12.95 -15.96 -6.94
C TRP A 408 11.84 -16.63 -6.10
N GLU A 409 11.73 -17.95 -6.19
CA GLU A 409 10.76 -18.75 -5.44
C GLU A 409 10.98 -18.56 -3.93
N THR A 410 12.21 -18.65 -3.46
CA THR A 410 12.55 -18.42 -2.05
C THR A 410 12.25 -16.97 -1.63
N ALA A 411 12.53 -15.97 -2.47
CA ALA A 411 12.21 -14.58 -2.15
C ALA A 411 10.69 -14.34 -2.03
N ARG A 412 9.89 -14.99 -2.90
CA ARG A 412 8.42 -14.99 -2.82
C ARG A 412 7.95 -15.70 -1.55
N ASP A 413 8.49 -16.86 -1.26
CA ASP A 413 8.10 -17.66 -0.08
C ASP A 413 8.43 -16.89 1.22
N ASN A 414 9.57 -16.20 1.28
CA ASN A 414 9.89 -15.27 2.37
C ASN A 414 8.82 -14.16 2.52
N PHE A 415 8.33 -13.62 1.39
CA PHE A 415 7.31 -12.58 1.44
C PHE A 415 6.02 -13.09 2.08
N TYR A 416 5.51 -14.25 1.65
CA TYR A 416 4.28 -14.80 2.21
C TYR A 416 4.47 -15.38 3.62
N ALA A 417 5.66 -15.89 3.96
CA ALA A 417 5.98 -16.24 5.35
C ALA A 417 5.94 -15.03 6.28
N ALA A 418 6.45 -13.87 5.82
CA ALA A 418 6.34 -12.63 6.57
C ALA A 418 4.89 -12.14 6.73
N VAL A 419 4.01 -12.39 5.75
CA VAL A 419 2.56 -12.12 5.87
C VAL A 419 1.94 -12.94 6.99
N ALA A 420 2.27 -14.23 7.06
CA ALA A 420 1.71 -15.13 8.07
C ALA A 420 2.24 -14.82 9.47
N ASP A 421 3.56 -14.75 9.63
CA ASP A 421 4.23 -14.85 10.93
C ASP A 421 5.04 -13.60 11.32
N GLY A 422 5.15 -12.58 10.46
CA GLY A 422 5.91 -11.37 10.75
C GLY A 422 7.38 -11.65 11.10
N LEU A 423 7.86 -11.13 12.24
CA LEU A 423 9.23 -11.37 12.72
C LEU A 423 9.51 -12.80 13.20
N ASP A 424 8.48 -13.60 13.44
CA ASP A 424 8.62 -15.01 13.82
C ASP A 424 8.79 -15.93 12.60
N ALA A 425 8.63 -15.40 11.39
CA ALA A 425 8.81 -16.13 10.15
C ALA A 425 10.25 -16.63 9.97
N GLU A 426 10.41 -17.87 9.52
CA GLU A 426 11.70 -18.41 9.10
C GLU A 426 12.05 -17.90 7.68
N LEU A 427 12.81 -16.83 7.59
CA LEU A 427 13.17 -16.17 6.34
C LEU A 427 14.57 -16.61 5.88
N ALA A 428 14.69 -17.12 4.66
CA ALA A 428 15.98 -17.48 4.07
C ALA A 428 16.74 -16.22 3.62
N TRP A 429 18.01 -16.13 3.98
CA TRP A 429 18.92 -15.03 3.61
C TRP A 429 20.26 -15.55 3.11
N VAL A 430 20.96 -14.78 2.32
CA VAL A 430 22.36 -15.01 1.96
C VAL A 430 23.16 -13.80 2.43
N GLY A 431 23.98 -14.00 3.47
CA GLY A 431 24.77 -12.93 4.05
C GLY A 431 25.91 -12.43 3.18
N ARG A 432 26.58 -11.37 3.61
CA ARG A 432 27.74 -10.76 2.93
C ARG A 432 28.90 -11.71 2.69
N ASP A 433 28.99 -12.78 3.45
CA ASP A 433 29.99 -13.85 3.31
C ASP A 433 29.59 -14.93 2.28
N GLY A 434 28.41 -14.80 1.67
CA GLY A 434 27.83 -15.76 0.74
C GLY A 434 27.23 -17.01 1.39
N GLN A 435 27.15 -17.07 2.73
CA GLN A 435 26.53 -18.18 3.42
C GLN A 435 25.01 -18.01 3.52
N ARG A 436 24.26 -19.08 3.29
CA ARG A 436 22.81 -19.12 3.49
C ARG A 436 22.50 -19.31 4.98
N THR A 437 21.52 -18.56 5.48
CA THR A 437 21.04 -18.63 6.87
C THR A 437 19.53 -18.44 6.93
N THR A 438 18.89 -18.91 8.00
CA THR A 438 17.54 -18.58 8.42
C THR A 438 17.54 -18.00 9.83
N ASP A 439 18.73 -17.70 10.37
CA ASP A 439 18.88 -17.04 11.66
C ASP A 439 18.44 -15.58 11.54
N THR A 440 17.41 -15.21 12.29
CA THR A 440 16.78 -13.90 12.23
C THR A 440 17.74 -12.78 12.62
N ASP A 441 18.57 -12.98 13.66
CA ASP A 441 19.52 -11.96 14.11
C ASP A 441 20.59 -11.73 13.05
N ALA A 442 21.16 -12.81 12.50
CA ALA A 442 22.16 -12.71 11.42
C ALA A 442 21.60 -12.05 10.15
N LEU A 443 20.34 -12.34 9.80
CA LEU A 443 19.66 -11.69 8.68
C LEU A 443 19.55 -10.18 8.90
N TYR A 444 18.96 -9.77 10.03
CA TYR A 444 18.70 -8.35 10.27
C TYR A 444 19.94 -7.54 10.60
N ASP A 445 20.97 -8.13 11.22
CA ASP A 445 22.27 -7.47 11.37
C ASP A 445 22.87 -7.16 10.00
N ASP A 446 22.85 -8.12 9.07
CA ASP A 446 23.37 -7.93 7.72
C ASP A 446 22.52 -6.94 6.91
N LEU A 447 21.18 -7.05 6.94
CA LEU A 447 20.25 -6.17 6.24
C LEU A 447 20.38 -4.71 6.70
N LEU A 448 20.30 -4.46 8.01
CA LEU A 448 20.30 -3.12 8.56
C LEU A 448 21.69 -2.47 8.52
N ASP A 449 22.78 -3.25 8.64
CA ASP A 449 24.14 -2.76 8.39
C ASP A 449 24.30 -2.26 6.95
N HIS A 450 23.70 -2.97 5.96
CA HIS A 450 23.73 -2.54 4.58
C HIS A 450 22.83 -1.32 4.32
N ALA A 451 21.69 -1.20 4.99
CA ALA A 451 20.85 -0.02 4.92
C ALA A 451 21.63 1.23 5.38
N GLU A 452 22.26 1.18 6.56
CA GLU A 452 23.11 2.28 7.06
C GLU A 452 24.30 2.54 6.13
N ALA A 453 24.96 1.49 5.63
CA ALA A 453 26.10 1.65 4.73
C ALA A 453 25.71 2.33 3.41
N GLY A 454 24.49 2.11 2.92
CA GLY A 454 23.95 2.79 1.74
C GLY A 454 23.67 4.27 2.02
N LEU A 455 23.10 4.59 3.17
CA LEU A 455 22.88 5.97 3.60
C LEU A 455 24.22 6.73 3.74
N ARG A 456 25.25 6.10 4.33
CA ARG A 456 26.60 6.67 4.36
C ARG A 456 27.18 6.90 2.97
N THR A 457 26.97 5.97 2.05
CA THR A 457 27.38 6.14 0.64
C THR A 457 26.66 7.31 -0.03
N ALA A 458 25.43 7.58 0.37
CA ALA A 458 24.63 8.71 -0.09
C ALA A 458 24.98 10.04 0.64
N GLY A 459 25.96 10.04 1.53
CA GLY A 459 26.51 11.23 2.17
C GLY A 459 25.99 11.51 3.58
N CYS A 460 25.22 10.61 4.19
CA CYS A 460 24.87 10.71 5.61
C CYS A 460 26.12 10.45 6.50
N ALA A 461 26.26 11.18 7.61
CA ALA A 461 27.24 10.85 8.63
C ALA A 461 26.89 9.53 9.34
N ASP A 462 27.83 8.94 10.09
CA ASP A 462 27.62 7.65 10.75
C ASP A 462 26.46 7.69 11.75
N ASP A 463 26.38 8.75 12.53
CA ASP A 463 25.33 8.98 13.53
C ASP A 463 23.96 9.26 12.89
N GLU A 464 23.94 10.01 11.79
CA GLU A 464 22.71 10.27 11.01
C GLU A 464 22.16 8.97 10.39
N ALA A 465 23.00 8.17 9.75
CA ALA A 465 22.60 6.89 9.19
C ALA A 465 22.04 5.94 10.26
N ALA A 466 22.68 5.89 11.43
CA ALA A 466 22.21 5.09 12.55
C ALA A 466 20.88 5.63 13.11
N GLU A 467 20.69 6.95 13.19
CA GLU A 467 19.45 7.58 13.65
C GLU A 467 18.24 7.18 12.77
N TRP A 468 18.42 7.18 11.43
CA TRP A 468 17.36 6.79 10.50
C TRP A 468 16.94 5.32 10.63
N ILE A 469 17.88 4.44 10.93
CA ILE A 469 17.64 2.99 11.01
C ILE A 469 17.28 2.54 12.44
N ALA A 470 17.50 3.37 13.45
CA ALA A 470 17.26 3.04 14.85
C ALA A 470 15.86 2.47 15.15
N PRO A 471 14.73 2.98 14.58
CA PRO A 471 13.42 2.39 14.81
C PRO A 471 13.32 0.90 14.39
N LEU A 472 13.94 0.53 13.28
CA LEU A 472 13.93 -0.84 12.78
C LEU A 472 14.85 -1.75 13.60
N ARG A 473 16.03 -1.28 14.00
CA ARG A 473 16.92 -2.00 14.93
C ARG A 473 16.24 -2.26 16.27
N TRP A 474 15.49 -1.28 16.76
CA TRP A 474 14.71 -1.44 17.99
C TRP A 474 13.69 -2.58 17.87
N ARG A 475 12.96 -2.67 16.75
CA ARG A 475 12.00 -3.74 16.50
C ARG A 475 12.65 -5.12 16.53
N VAL A 476 13.79 -5.27 15.88
CA VAL A 476 14.57 -6.52 15.90
C VAL A 476 15.02 -6.88 17.31
N ALA A 477 15.64 -5.93 18.02
CA ALA A 477 16.18 -6.15 19.35
C ALA A 477 15.11 -6.51 20.40
N ASN A 478 13.90 -5.98 20.25
CA ASN A 478 12.78 -6.21 21.17
C ASN A 478 11.79 -7.27 20.65
N ARG A 479 12.00 -7.82 19.44
CA ARG A 479 11.07 -8.74 18.78
C ARG A 479 9.64 -8.20 18.77
N THR A 480 9.49 -6.90 18.52
CA THR A 480 8.20 -6.22 18.60
C THR A 480 7.88 -5.47 17.31
N THR A 481 6.72 -5.77 16.75
CA THR A 481 6.12 -5.07 15.61
C THR A 481 4.78 -4.46 16.04
N PRO A 482 4.20 -3.54 15.27
CA PRO A 482 2.85 -3.07 15.56
C PRO A 482 1.82 -4.20 15.62
N ALA A 483 1.93 -5.21 14.74
CA ALA A 483 1.03 -6.37 14.76
C ALA A 483 1.20 -7.21 16.04
N SER A 484 2.43 -7.51 16.46
CA SER A 484 2.66 -8.26 17.71
C SER A 484 2.15 -7.48 18.92
N TRP A 485 2.36 -6.15 18.97
CA TRP A 485 1.82 -5.29 20.02
C TRP A 485 0.28 -5.38 20.10
N LYS A 486 -0.42 -5.31 18.95
CA LYS A 486 -1.88 -5.46 18.90
C LYS A 486 -2.32 -6.85 19.39
N ARG A 487 -1.65 -7.91 18.92
CA ARG A 487 -1.97 -9.31 19.31
C ARG A 487 -1.77 -9.54 20.81
N ASP A 488 -0.69 -9.00 21.38
CA ASP A 488 -0.44 -9.10 22.82
C ASP A 488 -1.51 -8.37 23.63
N ARG A 489 -1.93 -7.16 23.21
CA ARG A 489 -3.01 -6.42 23.87
C ARG A 489 -4.36 -7.13 23.80
N VAL A 490 -4.69 -7.72 22.66
CA VAL A 490 -5.92 -8.51 22.53
C VAL A 490 -5.85 -9.75 23.42
N ARG A 491 -4.71 -10.45 23.48
CA ARG A 491 -4.51 -11.62 24.35
C ARG A 491 -4.69 -11.23 25.82
N ASP A 492 -4.04 -10.16 26.29
CA ASP A 492 -4.16 -9.67 27.67
C ASP A 492 -5.63 -9.38 28.04
N ARG A 493 -6.40 -8.75 27.11
CA ARG A 493 -7.82 -8.45 27.34
C ARG A 493 -8.71 -9.69 27.38
N LEU A 494 -8.46 -10.67 26.52
CA LEU A 494 -9.17 -11.97 26.56
C LEU A 494 -8.88 -12.71 27.86
N ASP A 495 -7.62 -12.69 28.33
CA ASP A 495 -7.23 -13.30 29.63
C ASP A 495 -7.88 -12.58 30.82
N ASP A 496 -8.12 -11.27 30.71
CA ASP A 496 -8.85 -10.46 31.70
C ASP A 496 -10.39 -10.67 31.65
N GLY A 497 -10.89 -11.38 30.61
CA GLY A 497 -12.28 -11.81 30.49
C GLY A 497 -13.14 -10.97 29.54
N ASP A 498 -12.56 -10.10 28.74
CA ASP A 498 -13.26 -9.42 27.66
C ASP A 498 -13.66 -10.43 26.57
N ASP A 499 -14.74 -10.19 25.85
CA ASP A 499 -15.04 -10.90 24.60
C ASP A 499 -14.12 -10.42 23.47
N PHE A 500 -14.04 -11.19 22.39
CA PHE A 500 -13.14 -10.91 21.28
C PHE A 500 -13.42 -9.57 20.59
N GLU A 501 -14.69 -9.21 20.39
CA GLU A 501 -15.08 -7.94 19.80
C GLU A 501 -14.60 -6.76 20.65
N THR A 502 -14.87 -6.81 21.95
CA THR A 502 -14.41 -5.80 22.91
C THR A 502 -12.89 -5.72 22.94
N ALA A 503 -12.20 -6.86 22.97
CA ALA A 503 -10.73 -6.92 23.02
C ALA A 503 -10.08 -6.25 21.80
N VAL A 504 -10.56 -6.53 20.59
CA VAL A 504 -10.03 -5.93 19.35
C VAL A 504 -10.35 -4.44 19.27
N VAL A 505 -11.60 -4.05 19.51
CA VAL A 505 -12.04 -2.65 19.41
C VAL A 505 -11.31 -1.77 20.44
N ASP A 506 -11.19 -2.23 21.69
CA ASP A 506 -10.50 -1.44 22.72
C ASP A 506 -8.97 -1.42 22.53
N THR A 507 -8.38 -2.45 21.91
CA THR A 507 -6.99 -2.40 21.48
C THR A 507 -6.79 -1.38 20.35
N GLN A 508 -7.69 -1.31 19.38
CA GLN A 508 -7.63 -0.30 18.34
C GLN A 508 -7.80 1.13 18.90
N ARG A 509 -8.69 1.32 19.85
CA ARG A 509 -8.82 2.60 20.56
C ARG A 509 -7.54 2.99 21.31
N GLU A 510 -6.87 2.02 21.93
CA GLU A 510 -5.58 2.23 22.58
C GLU A 510 -4.51 2.62 21.56
N TYR A 511 -4.44 1.92 20.41
CA TYR A 511 -3.55 2.27 19.31
C TYR A 511 -3.73 3.73 18.85
N ILE A 512 -4.97 4.14 18.59
CA ILE A 512 -5.29 5.51 18.15
C ILE A 512 -4.93 6.55 19.22
N ARG A 513 -5.14 6.25 20.50
CA ARG A 513 -4.73 7.16 21.61
C ARG A 513 -3.22 7.31 21.71
N GLN A 514 -2.46 6.21 21.64
CA GLN A 514 -0.99 6.25 21.61
C GLN A 514 -0.49 7.03 20.40
N GLN A 515 -1.07 6.77 19.24
CA GLN A 515 -0.71 7.49 18.02
C GLN A 515 -1.03 8.98 18.12
N ALA A 516 -2.14 9.36 18.75
CA ALA A 516 -2.50 10.77 18.94
C ALA A 516 -1.40 11.59 19.63
N GLU A 517 -0.62 10.96 20.48
CA GLU A 517 0.47 11.59 21.24
C GLU A 517 1.82 11.50 20.52
N THR A 518 1.97 10.54 19.60
CA THR A 518 3.29 10.17 19.07
C THR A 518 3.39 10.23 17.53
N LEU A 519 2.28 10.38 16.80
CA LEU A 519 2.26 10.30 15.33
C LEU A 519 3.32 11.20 14.68
N VAL A 520 3.35 12.48 15.07
CA VAL A 520 4.20 13.49 14.42
C VAL A 520 5.62 13.49 14.99
N ASP A 521 5.77 13.52 16.32
CA ASP A 521 7.06 13.74 16.98
C ASP A 521 7.58 12.54 17.79
N GLY A 522 6.82 11.47 17.90
CA GLY A 522 7.19 10.27 18.66
C GLY A 522 7.76 9.14 17.80
N GLY A 523 7.85 7.97 18.43
CA GLY A 523 8.22 6.70 17.82
C GLY A 523 7.48 5.54 18.48
N PHE A 524 7.28 4.46 17.76
CA PHE A 524 6.58 3.27 18.25
C PHE A 524 7.24 2.66 19.52
N SER A 525 8.55 2.79 19.65
CA SER A 525 9.29 2.34 20.84
C SER A 525 8.76 2.92 22.16
N ALA A 526 8.21 4.15 22.13
CA ALA A 526 7.64 4.78 23.34
C ALA A 526 6.39 4.06 23.89
N TRP A 527 5.65 3.29 23.04
CA TRP A 527 4.42 2.58 23.44
C TRP A 527 4.69 1.39 24.36
N THR A 528 5.91 0.88 24.36
CA THR A 528 6.33 -0.32 25.12
C THR A 528 7.24 0.01 26.29
N GLY A 529 7.39 1.31 26.64
CA GLY A 529 8.21 1.77 27.76
C GLY A 529 9.71 1.78 27.46
N GLY A 530 10.10 1.72 26.19
CA GLY A 530 11.47 1.97 25.75
C GLY A 530 11.67 3.47 25.51
N ASP A 531 12.61 4.09 26.24
CA ASP A 531 13.06 5.47 26.02
C ASP A 531 13.92 5.59 24.75
#